data_ff744f28e95972bfebdbbf71ad2b10b8
#
_entry.id   ff744f28e95972bfebdbbf71ad2b10b8
#
_cell.length_a   1.000
_cell.length_b   1.000
_cell.length_c   1.000
_cell.angle_alpha   90.00
_cell.angle_beta   90.00
_cell.angle_gamma   90.00
#
_symmetry.space_group_name_H-M   'P 1'
#
loop_
_entity.id
_entity.type
_entity.pdbx_description
1 polymer ?
#
loop_
_entity_poly.entity_id
_entity_poly.type
_entity_poly.pdbx_seq_one_letter_code
_entity_poly.pdbx_strand_id
1 'polypeptide(L)'
;MICLFFDTSSDLLKVSLIKDDKIIFDKELHTKNDHSSYVVPTIDEAFKSNNIDFKELDEIIVGNGPGSFTGTRISIAVAKTYAFSFNIPVYMISSLEELIYDNDGYDFYVPIIEEKKEN
;
A
#
# COMPACT_ATOMS: atom_id res chain seq x y z
N MET A 1 -8.76 10.39 7.71
CA MET A 1 -8.53 9.54 6.54
C MET A 1 -7.50 8.48 6.85
N ILE A 2 -7.78 7.26 6.47
CA ILE A 2 -6.88 6.14 6.71
C ILE A 2 -6.38 5.60 5.39
N CYS A 3 -5.07 5.53 5.26
CA CYS A 3 -4.38 5.10 4.06
C CYS A 3 -3.42 3.95 4.39
N LEU A 4 -3.48 2.90 3.58
CA LEU A 4 -2.55 1.79 3.70
C LEU A 4 -1.51 1.88 2.59
N PHE A 5 -0.25 1.87 2.96
CA PHE A 5 0.86 1.82 2.02
C PHE A 5 1.61 0.51 2.15
N PHE A 6 1.95 -0.11 1.02
CA PHE A 6 2.90 -1.21 1.04
C PHE A 6 3.69 -1.28 -0.27
N ASP A 7 4.89 -1.83 -0.17
CA ASP A 7 5.84 -1.88 -1.26
C ASP A 7 6.60 -3.20 -1.22
N THR A 8 6.58 -3.93 -2.33
CA THR A 8 7.31 -5.18 -2.49
C THR A 8 8.27 -5.11 -3.68
N SER A 9 8.64 -3.90 -4.10
CA SER A 9 9.49 -3.71 -5.28
C SER A 9 10.97 -3.98 -5.04
N SER A 10 11.40 -4.06 -3.78
CA SER A 10 12.81 -4.33 -3.44
C SER A 10 12.90 -5.60 -2.59
N ASP A 11 14.10 -5.84 -2.01
CA ASP A 11 14.31 -6.99 -1.12
C ASP A 11 13.51 -6.85 0.18
N LEU A 12 13.08 -5.66 0.49
CA LEU A 12 12.32 -5.37 1.68
C LEU A 12 10.82 -5.33 1.37
N LEU A 13 10.05 -5.91 2.25
CA LEU A 13 8.61 -5.67 2.30
C LEU A 13 8.41 -4.49 3.22
N LYS A 14 7.75 -3.46 2.74
CA LYS A 14 7.42 -2.29 3.55
C LYS A 14 5.93 -2.17 3.69
N VAL A 15 5.46 -1.98 4.91
CA VAL A 15 4.03 -1.77 5.18
C VAL A 15 3.90 -0.61 6.14
N SER A 16 3.07 0.36 5.79
CA SER A 16 2.80 1.51 6.64
C SER A 16 1.31 1.78 6.67
N LEU A 17 0.82 2.19 7.83
CA LEU A 17 -0.56 2.63 7.97
C LEU A 17 -0.54 4.10 8.39
N ILE A 18 -1.26 4.91 7.64
CA ILE A 18 -1.25 6.36 7.83
C ILE A 18 -2.67 6.80 8.21
N LYS A 19 -2.78 7.55 9.28
CA LYS A 19 -4.06 8.10 9.71
C LYS A 19 -3.91 9.59 9.93
N ASP A 20 -4.74 10.37 9.22
CA ASP A 20 -4.74 11.83 9.35
C ASP A 20 -3.34 12.41 9.17
N ASP A 21 -2.67 11.98 8.12
CA ASP A 21 -1.32 12.42 7.72
C ASP A 21 -0.20 12.01 8.67
N LYS A 22 -0.47 11.08 9.58
CA LYS A 22 0.54 10.56 10.49
C LYS A 22 0.73 9.07 10.29
N ILE A 23 1.98 8.64 10.27
CA ILE A 23 2.30 7.22 10.22
C ILE A 23 2.07 6.63 11.60
N ILE A 24 1.09 5.72 11.70
CA ILE A 24 0.77 5.07 12.97
C ILE A 24 1.30 3.64 13.05
N PHE A 25 1.75 3.10 11.93
CA PHE A 25 2.39 1.79 11.87
C PHE A 25 3.38 1.81 10.72
N ASP A 26 4.58 1.28 10.95
CA ASP A 26 5.61 1.24 9.92
C ASP A 26 6.49 0.04 10.17
N LYS A 27 6.57 -0.86 9.20
CA LYS A 27 7.34 -2.09 9.36
C LYS A 27 8.05 -2.47 8.07
N GLU A 28 9.31 -2.90 8.21
CA GLU A 28 10.10 -3.40 7.10
C GLU A 28 10.58 -4.81 7.44
N LEU A 29 10.46 -5.71 6.48
CA LEU A 29 10.89 -7.10 6.64
C LEU A 29 11.74 -7.52 5.45
N HIS A 30 12.81 -8.24 5.71
CA HIS A 30 13.64 -8.84 4.66
C HIS A 30 12.98 -10.13 4.19
N THR A 31 12.14 -10.03 3.18
CA THR A 31 11.41 -11.19 2.66
C THR A 31 11.60 -11.35 1.15
N LYS A 32 12.82 -11.10 0.70
CA LYS A 32 13.20 -11.04 -0.71
C LYS A 32 12.53 -12.07 -1.63
N ASN A 33 12.54 -13.31 -1.24
CA ASN A 33 11.99 -14.39 -2.08
C ASN A 33 10.64 -14.88 -1.60
N ASP A 34 10.02 -14.15 -0.67
CA ASP A 34 8.81 -14.63 -0.02
C ASP A 34 7.88 -13.49 0.41
N HIS A 35 7.89 -12.38 -0.35
CA HIS A 35 7.03 -11.25 -0.06
C HIS A 35 5.56 -11.66 0.03
N SER A 36 5.12 -12.53 -0.87
CA SER A 36 3.72 -12.93 -0.95
C SER A 36 3.22 -13.62 0.32
N SER A 37 4.13 -14.28 1.05
CA SER A 37 3.75 -14.97 2.30
C SER A 37 3.61 -14.01 3.48
N TYR A 38 4.27 -12.84 3.41
CA TYR A 38 4.33 -11.93 4.55
C TYR A 38 3.50 -10.66 4.40
N VAL A 39 3.14 -10.29 3.17
CA VAL A 39 2.47 -9.00 2.96
C VAL A 39 1.12 -8.93 3.66
N VAL A 40 0.26 -9.92 3.50
CA VAL A 40 -1.07 -9.93 4.10
C VAL A 40 -1.01 -10.03 5.62
N PRO A 41 -0.21 -10.96 6.21
CA PRO A 41 -0.07 -11.00 7.67
C PRO A 41 0.44 -9.69 8.27
N THR A 42 1.35 -9.00 7.59
CA THR A 42 1.88 -7.73 8.08
C THR A 42 0.83 -6.63 8.01
N ILE A 43 0.03 -6.60 6.95
CA ILE A 43 -1.09 -5.67 6.85
C ILE A 43 -2.09 -5.92 7.97
N ASP A 44 -2.40 -7.19 8.22
CA ASP A 44 -3.32 -7.57 9.27
C ASP A 44 -2.81 -7.11 10.64
N GLU A 45 -1.53 -7.26 10.87
CA GLU A 45 -0.89 -6.78 12.09
C GLU A 45 -1.05 -5.26 12.26
N ALA A 46 -0.88 -4.52 11.17
CA ALA A 46 -1.00 -3.05 11.20
C ALA A 46 -2.39 -2.62 11.66
N PHE A 47 -3.41 -3.27 11.16
CA PHE A 47 -4.79 -2.94 11.52
C PHE A 47 -5.13 -3.37 12.94
N LYS A 48 -4.75 -4.58 13.31
CA LYS A 48 -5.05 -5.12 14.64
C LYS A 48 -4.33 -4.38 15.75
N SER A 49 -3.07 -4.04 15.54
CA SER A 49 -2.29 -3.35 16.57
C SER A 49 -2.79 -1.91 16.82
N ASN A 50 -3.52 -1.35 15.86
CA ASN A 50 -4.05 0.00 15.99
C ASN A 50 -5.58 0.02 16.20
N ASN A 51 -6.19 -1.14 16.35
CA ASN A 51 -7.62 -1.25 16.57
C ASN A 51 -8.44 -0.62 15.44
N ILE A 52 -7.98 -0.78 14.22
CA ILE A 52 -8.65 -0.23 13.05
C ILE A 52 -9.28 -1.36 12.24
N ASP A 53 -10.53 -1.19 11.86
CA ASP A 53 -11.24 -2.12 11.00
C ASP A 53 -10.92 -1.80 9.54
N PHE A 54 -10.83 -2.81 8.69
CA PHE A 54 -10.61 -2.61 7.26
C PHE A 54 -11.71 -1.76 6.62
N LYS A 55 -12.88 -1.73 7.19
CA LYS A 55 -13.97 -0.89 6.70
C LYS A 55 -13.69 0.59 6.83
N GLU A 56 -12.74 0.95 7.68
CA GLU A 56 -12.35 2.35 7.88
C GLU A 56 -11.28 2.79 6.88
N LEU A 57 -10.74 1.87 6.09
CA LEU A 57 -9.70 2.17 5.12
C LEU A 57 -10.27 2.98 3.95
N ASP A 58 -9.64 4.10 3.66
CA ASP A 58 -10.09 5.01 2.61
C ASP A 58 -9.39 4.79 1.28
N GLU A 59 -8.11 4.44 1.32
CA GLU A 59 -7.37 4.20 0.09
C GLU A 59 -6.14 3.32 0.34
N ILE A 60 -5.67 2.71 -0.74
CA ILE A 60 -4.44 1.91 -0.71
C ILE A 60 -3.44 2.56 -1.64
N ILE A 61 -2.20 2.65 -1.20
CA ILE A 61 -1.10 3.17 -1.99
C ILE A 61 -0.03 2.10 -2.10
N VAL A 62 0.38 1.81 -3.33
CA VAL A 62 1.40 0.82 -3.62
C VAL A 62 2.68 1.54 -4.01
N GLY A 63 3.79 1.15 -3.38
CA GLY A 63 5.09 1.68 -3.72
C GLY A 63 5.64 1.00 -4.96
N ASN A 64 6.20 1.80 -5.88
CA ASN A 64 6.86 1.32 -7.08
C ASN A 64 8.27 1.90 -7.14
N GLY A 65 8.98 1.82 -6.02
CA GLY A 65 10.33 2.34 -5.92
C GLY A 65 11.30 1.68 -6.89
N PRO A 66 12.55 2.10 -6.90
CA PRO A 66 13.54 1.48 -7.78
C PRO A 66 13.68 0.01 -7.41
N GLY A 67 13.26 -0.86 -8.29
CA GLY A 67 13.32 -2.28 -8.01
C GLY A 67 12.64 -3.12 -9.05
N SER A 68 12.26 -4.30 -8.64
CA SER A 68 11.78 -5.34 -9.53
C SER A 68 10.33 -5.15 -9.93
N PHE A 69 10.07 -5.24 -11.24
CA PHE A 69 8.72 -5.31 -11.77
C PHE A 69 7.96 -6.50 -11.18
N THR A 70 8.67 -7.59 -10.98
CA THR A 70 8.08 -8.81 -10.42
C THR A 70 7.57 -8.57 -9.02
N GLY A 71 8.36 -7.86 -8.19
CA GLY A 71 7.95 -7.52 -6.84
C GLY A 71 6.73 -6.61 -6.82
N THR A 72 6.69 -5.63 -7.70
CA THR A 72 5.56 -4.71 -7.80
C THR A 72 4.26 -5.44 -8.13
N ARG A 73 4.33 -6.51 -8.90
CA ARG A 73 3.15 -7.31 -9.23
C ARG A 73 2.49 -7.91 -8.00
N ILE A 74 3.29 -8.30 -7.02
CA ILE A 74 2.76 -8.86 -5.77
C ILE A 74 1.92 -7.82 -5.05
N SER A 75 2.45 -6.60 -4.91
CA SER A 75 1.73 -5.51 -4.28
C SER A 75 0.43 -5.19 -5.02
N ILE A 76 0.49 -5.12 -6.34
CA ILE A 76 -0.68 -4.81 -7.15
C ILE A 76 -1.76 -5.87 -6.99
N ALA A 77 -1.38 -7.14 -7.02
CA ALA A 77 -2.34 -8.24 -6.86
C ALA A 77 -3.04 -8.18 -5.50
N VAL A 78 -2.27 -7.94 -4.45
CA VAL A 78 -2.81 -7.84 -3.10
C VAL A 78 -3.71 -6.61 -2.99
N ALA A 79 -3.26 -5.47 -3.51
CA ALA A 79 -4.04 -4.23 -3.47
C ALA A 79 -5.38 -4.38 -4.18
N LYS A 80 -5.39 -5.04 -5.33
CA LYS A 80 -6.64 -5.27 -6.06
C LYS A 80 -7.62 -6.10 -5.27
N THR A 81 -7.13 -7.10 -4.56
CA THR A 81 -7.99 -7.94 -3.74
C THR A 81 -8.70 -7.11 -2.67
N TYR A 82 -7.96 -6.27 -1.96
CA TYR A 82 -8.55 -5.38 -0.97
C TYR A 82 -9.49 -4.35 -1.60
N ALA A 83 -9.09 -3.78 -2.73
CA ALA A 83 -9.87 -2.77 -3.40
C ALA A 83 -11.24 -3.29 -3.82
N PHE A 84 -11.29 -4.50 -4.37
CA PHE A 84 -12.55 -5.11 -4.75
C PHE A 84 -13.41 -5.48 -3.54
N SER A 85 -12.77 -5.97 -2.47
CA SER A 85 -13.49 -6.38 -1.28
C SER A 85 -14.12 -5.21 -0.54
N PHE A 86 -13.44 -4.07 -0.52
CA PHE A 86 -13.88 -2.91 0.28
C PHE A 86 -14.26 -1.70 -0.57
N ASN A 87 -14.22 -1.84 -1.89
CA ASN A 87 -14.59 -0.79 -2.84
C ASN A 87 -13.81 0.52 -2.59
N ILE A 88 -12.50 0.43 -2.53
CA ILE A 88 -11.61 1.56 -2.28
C ILE A 88 -10.61 1.73 -3.43
N PRO A 89 -10.13 2.96 -3.68
CA PRO A 89 -9.17 3.21 -4.76
C PRO A 89 -7.76 2.74 -4.40
N VAL A 90 -6.98 2.44 -5.44
CA VAL A 90 -5.58 2.07 -5.32
C VAL A 90 -4.76 3.01 -6.19
N TYR A 91 -3.70 3.57 -5.62
CA TYR A 91 -2.79 4.46 -6.31
C TYR A 91 -1.37 3.91 -6.25
N MET A 92 -0.51 4.40 -7.13
CA MET A 92 0.90 4.03 -7.16
C MET A 92 1.75 5.27 -6.99
N ILE A 93 2.78 5.17 -6.16
CA ILE A 93 3.78 6.24 -6.00
C ILE A 93 5.17 5.62 -6.05
N SER A 94 6.18 6.44 -6.34
CA SER A 94 7.55 5.93 -6.44
C SER A 94 8.19 5.69 -5.08
N SER A 95 7.77 6.42 -4.04
CA SER A 95 8.29 6.19 -2.69
C SER A 95 7.34 6.72 -1.64
N LEU A 96 7.45 6.17 -0.44
CA LEU A 96 6.66 6.64 0.70
C LEU A 96 6.98 8.10 1.04
N GLU A 97 8.20 8.53 0.76
CA GLU A 97 8.61 9.90 1.04
C GLU A 97 7.79 10.91 0.27
N GLU A 98 7.42 10.60 -0.97
CA GLU A 98 6.54 11.46 -1.74
C GLU A 98 5.19 11.63 -1.05
N LEU A 99 4.68 10.55 -0.49
CA LEU A 99 3.40 10.59 0.20
C LEU A 99 3.44 11.50 1.43
N ILE A 100 4.55 11.47 2.15
CA ILE A 100 4.70 12.23 3.40
C ILE A 100 4.93 13.70 3.14
N TYR A 101 5.80 14.03 2.19
CA TYR A 101 6.19 15.41 1.94
C TYR A 101 5.17 16.20 1.14
N ASP A 102 4.31 15.53 0.42
CA ASP A 102 3.39 16.20 -0.46
C ASP A 102 1.95 15.91 -0.04
N ASN A 103 1.51 16.59 1.00
CA ASN A 103 0.16 16.43 1.52
C ASN A 103 -0.91 16.84 0.52
N ASP A 104 -0.56 17.70 -0.41
CA ASP A 104 -1.46 18.15 -1.46
C ASP A 104 -1.31 17.31 -2.72
N GLY A 105 -0.46 16.32 -2.67
CA GLY A 105 0.09 15.68 -3.82
C GLY A 105 -0.63 14.48 -4.38
N TYR A 106 -1.94 14.42 -4.27
CA TYR A 106 -2.68 13.34 -4.92
C TYR A 106 -2.48 13.34 -6.43
N ASP A 107 -2.05 14.46 -6.99
CA ASP A 107 -1.75 14.58 -8.40
C ASP A 107 -0.57 13.73 -8.84
N PHE A 108 0.30 13.35 -7.91
CA PHE A 108 1.45 12.53 -8.21
C PHE A 108 1.15 11.04 -8.15
N TYR A 109 -0.03 10.67 -7.67
CA TYR A 109 -0.42 9.27 -7.56
C TYR A 109 -0.94 8.80 -8.91
N VAL A 110 -0.55 7.59 -9.28
CA VAL A 110 -1.03 6.96 -10.50
C VAL A 110 -2.15 5.99 -10.14
N PRO A 111 -3.40 6.30 -10.49
CA PRO A 111 -4.50 5.39 -10.16
C PRO A 111 -4.34 4.09 -10.96
N ILE A 112 -4.46 2.97 -10.28
CA ILE A 112 -4.34 1.65 -10.88
C ILE A 112 -5.69 1.07 -11.21
N ILE A 113 -6.61 1.16 -10.27
CA ILE A 113 -7.92 0.51 -10.40
C ILE A 113 -8.88 1.32 -11.26
N GLU A 114 -8.82 2.65 -11.17
CA GLU A 114 -9.73 3.51 -11.90
C GLU A 114 -9.61 3.32 -13.41
N GLU A 115 -8.40 3.12 -13.91
CA GLU A 115 -8.20 2.89 -15.32
C GLU A 115 -8.93 1.64 -15.82
N LYS A 116 -9.03 0.64 -14.98
CA LYS A 116 -9.69 -0.60 -15.31
C LYS A 116 -11.20 -0.51 -15.26
N LYS A 117 -11.73 0.38 -14.46
CA LYS A 117 -13.18 0.57 -14.35
C LYS A 117 -13.77 1.20 -15.59
N GLU A 118 -12.98 1.94 -16.31
CA GLU A 118 -13.42 2.63 -17.52
C GLU A 118 -13.47 1.71 -18.72
N ASN A 119 -12.92 0.55 -18.62
CA ASN A 119 -12.93 -0.45 -19.68
C ASN A 119 -14.07 -1.45 -19.47
#